data_28f24e10bba1b13f9a3296cf62105c28
#
_entry.id   28f24e10bba1b13f9a3296cf62105c28
#
_cell.length_a   1.000
_cell.length_b   1.000
_cell.length_c   1.000
_cell.angle_alpha   90.00
_cell.angle_beta   90.00
_cell.angle_gamma   90.00
#
_symmetry.space_group_name_H-M   'P 1'
#
loop_
_entity.id
_entity.type
_entity.pdbx_description
1 polymer ?
#
loop_
_entity_poly.entity_id
_entity_poly.type
_entity_poly.pdbx_seq_one_letter_code
_entity_poly.pdbx_strand_id
1 'polypeptide(L)'
;MTTLVKKSFEQPDELKTPDKVHAATIKFNGASITKLTLQPGWKWSEIMKPIVGGHSCQAAHVGALIKGVLHVVSDDGSEITAHAGEAYVFAPGHDAWVVGDEEVIAYEFNTEAKDFAVWQNYKE
;
A
#
# COMPACT_ATOMS: atom_id res chain seq x y z
N MET A 1 -29.77 -6.20 -9.61
CA MET A 1 -28.37 -6.54 -9.25
C MET A 1 -27.44 -5.99 -10.33
N THR A 2 -26.40 -5.29 -9.92
CA THR A 2 -25.39 -4.78 -10.84
C THR A 2 -24.28 -5.82 -10.97
N THR A 3 -24.05 -6.29 -12.19
CA THR A 3 -23.03 -7.31 -12.45
C THR A 3 -21.70 -6.75 -12.90
N LEU A 4 -21.69 -5.48 -13.31
CA LEU A 4 -20.47 -4.79 -13.75
C LEU A 4 -20.43 -3.42 -13.09
N VAL A 5 -19.33 -3.07 -12.47
CA VAL A 5 -19.15 -1.79 -11.79
C VAL A 5 -17.75 -1.27 -12.09
N LYS A 6 -17.67 0.02 -12.39
CA LYS A 6 -16.37 0.71 -12.47
C LYS A 6 -16.47 2.03 -11.72
N LYS A 7 -15.34 2.48 -11.17
CA LYS A 7 -15.23 3.76 -10.48
C LYS A 7 -13.90 4.41 -10.84
N SER A 8 -13.80 5.72 -10.64
CA SER A 8 -12.57 6.47 -10.94
C SER A 8 -11.85 6.86 -9.65
N PHE A 9 -10.52 6.77 -9.66
CA PHE A 9 -9.68 7.27 -8.56
C PHE A 9 -9.73 8.79 -8.44
N GLU A 10 -10.24 9.50 -9.44
CA GLU A 10 -10.46 10.95 -9.35
C GLU A 10 -11.68 11.30 -8.50
N GLN A 11 -12.56 10.33 -8.27
CA GLN A 11 -13.73 10.46 -7.41
C GLN A 11 -13.75 9.30 -6.41
N PRO A 12 -12.76 9.25 -5.52
CA PRO A 12 -12.63 8.11 -4.62
C PRO A 12 -13.74 8.05 -3.57
N ASP A 13 -14.02 6.85 -3.09
CA ASP A 13 -14.94 6.67 -1.96
C ASP A 13 -14.32 7.14 -0.66
N GLU A 14 -13.00 7.10 -0.56
CA GLU A 14 -12.26 7.57 0.61
C GLU A 14 -10.95 8.21 0.15
N LEU A 15 -10.59 9.34 0.75
CA LEU A 15 -9.35 10.04 0.45
C LEU A 15 -8.64 10.39 1.75
N LYS A 16 -7.37 10.00 1.86
CA LYS A 16 -6.51 10.37 2.98
C LYS A 16 -5.27 11.06 2.43
N THR A 17 -4.96 12.22 3.00
CA THR A 17 -3.86 13.05 2.52
C THR A 17 -2.96 13.53 3.66
N PRO A 18 -2.35 12.61 4.45
CA PRO A 18 -1.29 13.04 5.36
C PRO A 18 -0.13 13.63 4.57
N ASP A 19 0.81 14.27 5.26
CA ASP A 19 1.94 14.90 4.58
C ASP A 19 2.65 13.92 3.66
N LYS A 20 2.91 14.34 2.41
CA LYS A 20 3.56 13.55 1.37
C LYS A 20 2.80 12.30 0.93
N VAL A 21 1.53 12.18 1.29
CA VAL A 21 0.70 11.03 0.96
C VAL A 21 -0.59 11.47 0.29
N HIS A 22 -0.96 10.79 -0.78
CA HIS A 22 -2.27 10.88 -1.40
C HIS A 22 -2.78 9.46 -1.58
N ALA A 23 -3.74 9.06 -0.76
CA ALA A 23 -4.28 7.70 -0.78
C ALA A 23 -5.76 7.76 -1.15
N ALA A 24 -6.06 7.45 -2.40
CA ALA A 24 -7.41 7.44 -2.96
C ALA A 24 -7.91 5.99 -3.00
N THR A 25 -8.97 5.69 -2.26
CA THR A 25 -9.50 4.34 -2.14
C THR A 25 -10.85 4.23 -2.84
N ILE A 26 -10.97 3.25 -3.70
CA ILE A 26 -12.20 2.82 -4.34
C ILE A 26 -12.70 1.59 -3.58
N LYS A 27 -13.99 1.62 -3.22
CA LYS A 27 -14.62 0.50 -2.52
C LYS A 27 -15.64 -0.17 -3.42
N PHE A 28 -15.52 -1.47 -3.52
CA PHE A 28 -16.50 -2.35 -4.14
C PHE A 28 -17.08 -3.28 -3.08
N ASN A 29 -18.11 -4.03 -3.44
CA ASN A 29 -18.65 -5.02 -2.52
C ASN A 29 -17.61 -6.13 -2.28
N GLY A 30 -17.02 -6.16 -1.09
CA GLY A 30 -16.05 -7.18 -0.69
C GLY A 30 -14.61 -6.90 -1.10
N ALA A 31 -14.31 -5.78 -1.75
CA ALA A 31 -12.95 -5.46 -2.17
C ALA A 31 -12.71 -3.95 -2.21
N SER A 32 -11.48 -3.54 -2.03
CA SER A 32 -11.09 -2.15 -2.23
C SER A 32 -9.73 -2.07 -2.92
N ILE A 33 -9.52 -0.98 -3.64
CA ILE A 33 -8.25 -0.70 -4.30
C ILE A 33 -7.85 0.72 -3.92
N THR A 34 -6.63 0.88 -3.44
CA THR A 34 -6.08 2.19 -3.10
C THR A 34 -4.99 2.56 -4.10
N LYS A 35 -5.14 3.71 -4.74
CA LYS A 35 -4.05 4.32 -5.48
C LYS A 35 -3.27 5.18 -4.49
N LEU A 36 -2.06 4.76 -4.21
CA LEU A 36 -1.19 5.39 -3.23
C LEU A 36 -0.11 6.18 -3.94
N THR A 37 -0.04 7.47 -3.65
CA THR A 37 1.02 8.33 -4.15
C THR A 37 1.83 8.83 -2.96
N LEU A 38 3.13 8.57 -2.98
CA LEU A 38 4.06 8.97 -1.92
C LEU A 38 5.12 9.89 -2.52
N GLN A 39 5.28 11.06 -1.93
CA GLN A 39 6.24 12.04 -2.43
C GLN A 39 7.66 11.74 -1.95
N PRO A 40 8.68 12.24 -2.66
CA PRO A 40 10.07 12.16 -2.17
C PRO A 40 10.18 12.70 -0.74
N GLY A 41 10.95 12.01 0.08
CA GLY A 41 11.10 12.33 1.49
C GLY A 41 10.10 11.65 2.41
N TRP A 42 9.10 10.94 1.86
CA TRP A 42 8.20 10.16 2.70
C TRP A 42 8.93 8.99 3.34
N LYS A 43 8.69 8.83 4.63
CA LYS A 43 9.13 7.67 5.41
C LYS A 43 8.05 7.35 6.43
N TRP A 44 7.64 6.10 6.51
CA TRP A 44 6.53 5.71 7.38
C TRP A 44 6.80 6.12 8.83
N SER A 45 8.00 5.83 9.34
CA SER A 45 8.34 6.11 10.74
C SER A 45 8.41 7.61 11.06
N GLU A 46 8.56 8.48 10.08
CA GLU A 46 8.60 9.92 10.27
C GLU A 46 7.21 10.57 10.09
N ILE A 47 6.42 10.10 9.12
CA ILE A 47 5.15 10.72 8.73
C ILE A 47 3.96 10.01 9.35
N MET A 48 3.90 8.69 9.25
CA MET A 48 2.73 7.92 9.65
C MET A 48 2.77 7.49 11.11
N LYS A 49 3.94 7.11 11.61
CA LYS A 49 4.10 6.64 12.99
C LYS A 49 3.59 7.65 14.03
N PRO A 50 3.85 8.95 13.91
CA PRO A 50 3.28 9.92 14.85
C PRO A 50 1.76 9.99 14.84
N ILE A 51 1.14 9.63 13.71
CA ILE A 51 -0.33 9.66 13.54
C ILE A 51 -0.97 8.38 14.07
N VAL A 52 -0.43 7.23 13.69
CA VAL A 52 -1.07 5.93 13.96
C VAL A 52 -0.47 5.21 15.17
N GLY A 53 0.72 5.60 15.61
CA GLY A 53 1.41 4.96 16.73
C GLY A 53 2.06 3.63 16.36
N GLY A 54 2.60 2.96 17.37
CA GLY A 54 3.24 1.67 17.19
C GLY A 54 4.73 1.78 16.88
N HIS A 55 5.42 0.64 16.92
CA HIS A 55 6.85 0.55 16.65
C HIS A 55 7.14 0.57 15.15
N SER A 56 6.30 -0.12 14.39
CA SER A 56 6.41 -0.24 12.94
C SER A 56 5.01 -0.39 12.34
N CYS A 57 4.90 -0.34 11.02
CA CYS A 57 3.61 -0.48 10.33
C CYS A 57 3.08 -1.90 10.52
N GLN A 58 1.90 -2.03 11.10
CA GLN A 58 1.26 -3.31 11.38
C GLN A 58 0.25 -3.72 10.31
N ALA A 59 0.11 -2.92 9.26
CA ALA A 59 -0.78 -3.27 8.15
C ALA A 59 -0.09 -4.25 7.20
N ALA A 60 -0.85 -5.21 6.70
CA ALA A 60 -0.40 -6.06 5.60
C ALA A 60 -0.73 -5.39 4.28
N HIS A 61 0.18 -5.45 3.33
CA HIS A 61 0.01 -4.85 2.02
C HIS A 61 0.21 -5.87 0.91
N VAL A 62 -0.65 -5.82 -0.09
CA VAL A 62 -0.49 -6.53 -1.36
C VAL A 62 -0.69 -5.49 -2.45
N GLY A 63 0.26 -5.34 -3.33
CA GLY A 63 0.15 -4.31 -4.33
C GLY A 63 1.14 -4.45 -5.49
N ALA A 64 1.12 -3.42 -6.33
CA ALA A 64 2.02 -3.30 -7.47
C ALA A 64 2.54 -1.87 -7.54
N LEU A 65 3.84 -1.73 -7.71
CA LEU A 65 4.48 -0.44 -7.88
C LEU A 65 4.46 -0.07 -9.35
N ILE A 66 3.95 1.12 -9.64
CA ILE A 66 3.78 1.60 -11.01
C ILE A 66 4.83 2.63 -11.36
N LYS A 67 5.28 3.40 -10.39
CA LYS A 67 6.25 4.48 -10.58
C LYS A 67 7.09 4.62 -9.33
N GLY A 68 8.37 4.96 -9.51
CA GLY A 68 9.27 5.26 -8.41
C GLY A 68 9.93 4.04 -7.80
N VAL A 69 10.58 4.25 -6.67
CA VAL A 69 11.33 3.23 -5.94
C VAL A 69 10.99 3.32 -4.45
N LEU A 70 10.63 2.20 -3.86
CA LEU A 70 10.26 2.10 -2.44
C LEU A 70 11.15 1.09 -1.75
N HIS A 71 11.80 1.49 -0.67
CA HIS A 71 12.58 0.58 0.17
C HIS A 71 11.79 0.20 1.42
N VAL A 72 11.81 -1.06 1.78
CA VAL A 72 11.03 -1.60 2.90
C VAL A 72 11.93 -2.46 3.78
N VAL A 73 11.88 -2.24 5.08
CA VAL A 73 12.63 -2.99 6.09
C VAL A 73 11.64 -3.62 7.06
N SER A 74 11.72 -4.93 7.21
CA SER A 74 10.91 -5.66 8.17
C SER A 74 11.55 -5.67 9.55
N ASP A 75 10.74 -5.82 10.59
CA ASP A 75 11.21 -5.94 11.96
C ASP A 75 12.13 -7.15 12.16
N ASP A 76 12.03 -8.16 11.30
CA ASP A 76 12.91 -9.34 11.36
C ASP A 76 14.30 -9.10 10.73
N GLY A 77 14.54 -7.90 10.22
CA GLY A 77 15.79 -7.51 9.59
C GLY A 77 15.87 -7.73 8.10
N SER A 78 14.90 -8.40 7.51
CA SER A 78 14.87 -8.54 6.06
C SER A 78 14.49 -7.20 5.41
N GLU A 79 14.95 -6.99 4.18
CA GLU A 79 14.64 -5.76 3.46
C GLU A 79 14.58 -6.01 1.96
N ILE A 80 13.76 -5.20 1.29
CA ILE A 80 13.62 -5.23 -0.17
C ILE A 80 13.54 -3.81 -0.70
N THR A 81 13.89 -3.68 -1.98
CA THR A 81 13.65 -2.45 -2.73
C THR A 81 12.74 -2.78 -3.89
N ALA A 82 11.55 -2.19 -3.90
CA ALA A 82 10.58 -2.40 -4.95
C ALA A 82 10.72 -1.32 -6.02
N HIS A 83 10.66 -1.72 -7.28
CA HIS A 83 10.78 -0.86 -8.45
C HIS A 83 9.50 -0.89 -9.27
N ALA A 84 9.31 0.12 -10.10
CA ALA A 84 8.18 0.15 -11.03
C ALA A 84 8.11 -1.14 -11.87
N GLY A 85 6.91 -1.69 -11.98
CA GLY A 85 6.68 -2.94 -12.69
C GLY A 85 6.72 -4.18 -11.79
N GLU A 86 7.00 -4.02 -10.50
CA GLU A 86 7.06 -5.13 -9.56
C GLU A 86 5.83 -5.17 -8.65
N ALA A 87 5.38 -6.36 -8.33
CA ALA A 87 4.36 -6.61 -7.32
C ALA A 87 5.03 -6.98 -6.00
N TYR A 88 4.34 -6.72 -4.90
CA TYR A 88 4.90 -6.93 -3.58
C TYR A 88 3.87 -7.40 -2.56
N VAL A 89 4.37 -8.02 -1.50
CA VAL A 89 3.62 -8.30 -0.27
C VAL A 89 4.48 -7.82 0.89
N PHE A 90 3.88 -7.03 1.76
CA PHE A 90 4.53 -6.63 3.01
C PHE A 90 3.72 -7.20 4.17
N ALA A 91 4.34 -8.08 4.94
CA ALA A 91 3.74 -8.57 6.17
C ALA A 91 3.72 -7.45 7.23
N PRO A 92 2.84 -7.53 8.24
CA PRO A 92 2.87 -6.58 9.35
C PRO A 92 4.26 -6.52 10.00
N GLY A 93 4.64 -5.34 10.48
CA GLY A 93 5.93 -5.13 11.14
C GLY A 93 7.02 -4.66 10.19
N HIS A 94 6.83 -3.49 9.57
CA HIS A 94 7.83 -2.93 8.65
C HIS A 94 7.87 -1.41 8.72
N ASP A 95 8.97 -0.85 8.25
CA ASP A 95 9.13 0.57 7.89
C ASP A 95 9.38 0.65 6.39
N ALA A 96 9.10 1.78 5.79
CA ALA A 96 9.29 1.98 4.36
C ALA A 96 9.57 3.46 4.06
N TRP A 97 10.29 3.72 2.97
CA TRP A 97 10.55 5.08 2.52
C TRP A 97 10.75 5.15 1.01
N VAL A 98 10.46 6.32 0.47
CA VAL A 98 10.70 6.64 -0.93
C VAL A 98 12.20 6.83 -1.16
N VAL A 99 12.73 6.18 -2.18
CA VAL A 99 14.14 6.32 -2.57
C VAL A 99 14.22 7.27 -3.76
N GLY A 100 15.08 8.28 -3.64
CA GLY A 100 15.33 9.21 -4.74
C GLY A 100 14.32 10.35 -4.83
N ASP A 101 14.27 10.99 -5.99
CA ASP A 101 13.55 12.25 -6.20
C ASP A 101 12.25 12.07 -6.99
N GLU A 102 11.88 10.83 -7.30
CA GLU A 102 10.65 10.53 -8.02
C GLU A 102 9.57 10.06 -7.03
N GLU A 103 8.35 10.54 -7.23
CA GLU A 103 7.22 10.04 -6.43
C GLU A 103 6.98 8.56 -6.67
N VAL A 104 6.49 7.89 -5.66
CA VAL A 104 6.03 6.50 -5.77
C VAL A 104 4.54 6.51 -6.07
N ILE A 105 4.13 5.71 -7.05
CA ILE A 105 2.72 5.40 -7.30
C ILE A 105 2.57 3.89 -7.22
N ALA A 106 1.65 3.45 -6.37
CA ALA A 106 1.35 2.04 -6.18
C ALA A 106 -0.16 1.82 -6.14
N TYR A 107 -0.61 0.66 -6.59
CA TYR A 107 -1.96 0.20 -6.35
C TYR A 107 -1.92 -0.90 -5.32
N GLU A 108 -2.67 -0.72 -4.24
CA GLU A 108 -2.78 -1.71 -3.18
C GLU A 108 -4.18 -2.27 -3.13
N PHE A 109 -4.26 -3.57 -2.96
CA PHE A 109 -5.50 -4.33 -3.02
C PHE A 109 -5.85 -4.85 -1.64
N ASN A 110 -7.11 -4.67 -1.25
CA ASN A 110 -7.63 -5.22 -0.02
C ASN A 110 -8.95 -5.91 -0.30
N THR A 111 -9.17 -7.04 0.33
CA THR A 111 -10.40 -7.78 0.15
C THR A 111 -10.86 -8.36 1.49
N GLU A 112 -12.15 -8.28 1.72
CA GLU A 112 -12.81 -8.96 2.84
C GLU A 112 -13.23 -10.36 2.44
N ALA A 113 -13.16 -10.69 1.15
CA ALA A 113 -13.50 -12.00 0.66
C ALA A 113 -12.50 -13.02 1.20
N LYS A 114 -13.02 -14.05 1.86
CA LYS A 114 -12.17 -15.10 2.42
C LYS A 114 -11.43 -15.89 1.35
N ASP A 115 -11.86 -15.79 0.12
CA ASP A 115 -11.20 -16.44 -1.01
C ASP A 115 -9.78 -15.94 -1.22
N PHE A 116 -9.52 -14.68 -0.88
CA PHE A 116 -8.16 -14.17 -0.87
C PHE A 116 -7.35 -14.68 0.31
N ALA A 117 -8.02 -15.21 1.30
CA ALA A 117 -7.33 -15.84 2.43
C ALA A 117 -6.54 -17.08 2.01
N VAL A 118 -6.76 -17.57 0.81
CA VAL A 118 -5.93 -18.63 0.25
C VAL A 118 -4.44 -18.28 0.28
N TRP A 119 -4.11 -17.00 0.22
CA TRP A 119 -2.73 -16.53 0.36
C TRP A 119 -2.10 -16.93 1.69
N GLN A 120 -2.91 -17.00 2.75
CA GLN A 120 -2.43 -17.37 4.08
C GLN A 120 -2.02 -18.82 4.14
N ASN A 121 -2.53 -19.64 3.23
CA ASN A 121 -2.26 -21.07 3.15
C ASN A 121 -1.29 -21.41 2.02
N TYR A 122 -0.87 -20.41 1.27
CA TYR A 122 0.05 -20.61 0.17
C TYR A 122 1.44 -20.91 0.69
N LYS A 123 2.01 -21.98 0.19
CA LYS A 123 3.39 -22.38 0.50
C LYS A 123 4.14 -22.56 -0.81
N GLU A 124 5.25 -21.89 -0.91
CA GLU A 124 6.13 -22.03 -2.06
C GLU A 124 6.94 -23.32 -1.99
#